data_1a992613dc00f97c652980b300fd3157
#
_entry.id   1a992613dc00f97c652980b300fd3157
#
_cell.length_a   1.000
_cell.length_b   1.000
_cell.length_c   1.000
_cell.angle_alpha   90.00
_cell.angle_beta   90.00
_cell.angle_gamma   90.00
#
_symmetry.space_group_name_H-M   'P 1'
#
loop_
_entity.id
_entity.type
_entity.pdbx_description
1 polymer ?
#
loop_
_entity_poly.entity_id
_entity_poly.type
_entity_poly.pdbx_seq_one_letter_code
_entity_poly.pdbx_strand_id
1 'polypeptide(L)'
;MRIDKKFALTVTISIFVTILVYIGIVTSLERPTLSRTPISKENVISIVIDNRNLTSSERQDFVTEFVHIKGNGSFYESDLNSNYVGRYLGDSHPTINNANYFVWKVTDKKNNFTYFVDNLNGEIVSEIS
;
A
#
# COMPACT_ATOMS: atom_id res chain seq x y z
N MET A 1 -52.48 6.17 22.84
CA MET A 1 -52.00 4.88 22.39
C MET A 1 -50.89 4.39 23.31
N ARG A 2 -51.08 3.24 23.92
CA ARG A 2 -50.03 2.68 24.79
C ARG A 2 -49.10 1.80 23.99
N ILE A 3 -47.87 2.12 23.97
CA ILE A 3 -46.82 1.26 23.36
C ILE A 3 -46.55 0.14 24.36
N ASP A 4 -46.66 -1.10 23.89
CA ASP A 4 -46.34 -2.27 24.69
C ASP A 4 -44.82 -2.27 24.98
N LYS A 5 -44.42 -2.49 26.21
CA LYS A 5 -43.00 -2.56 26.61
C LYS A 5 -42.24 -3.63 25.83
N LYS A 6 -42.89 -4.76 25.53
CA LYS A 6 -42.29 -5.82 24.71
C LYS A 6 -42.04 -5.37 23.28
N PHE A 7 -42.98 -4.62 22.69
CA PHE A 7 -42.83 -4.07 21.36
C PHE A 7 -41.67 -3.06 21.30
N ALA A 8 -41.60 -2.13 22.25
CA ALA A 8 -40.51 -1.15 22.32
C ALA A 8 -39.15 -1.83 22.51
N LEU A 9 -39.04 -2.87 23.31
CA LEU A 9 -37.82 -3.64 23.50
C LEU A 9 -37.40 -4.34 22.20
N THR A 10 -38.35 -4.97 21.50
CA THR A 10 -38.08 -5.65 20.21
C THR A 10 -37.56 -4.67 19.18
N VAL A 11 -38.16 -3.51 19.04
CA VAL A 11 -37.74 -2.47 18.09
C VAL A 11 -36.34 -1.99 18.44
N THR A 12 -36.04 -1.74 19.72
CA THR A 12 -34.71 -1.30 20.16
C THR A 12 -33.64 -2.34 19.85
N ILE A 13 -33.91 -3.63 20.10
CA ILE A 13 -32.98 -4.73 19.82
C ILE A 13 -32.74 -4.82 18.30
N SER A 14 -33.81 -4.73 17.50
CA SER A 14 -33.69 -4.78 16.03
C SER A 14 -32.81 -3.65 15.46
N ILE A 15 -32.97 -2.44 15.97
CA ILE A 15 -32.13 -1.30 15.57
C ILE A 15 -30.67 -1.56 15.96
N PHE A 16 -30.42 -2.05 17.15
CA PHE A 16 -29.08 -2.35 17.64
C PHE A 16 -28.36 -3.41 16.79
N VAL A 17 -29.07 -4.49 16.46
CA VAL A 17 -28.54 -5.56 15.61
C VAL A 17 -28.22 -5.02 14.21
N THR A 18 -29.10 -4.20 13.63
CA THR A 18 -28.86 -3.58 12.32
C THR A 18 -27.60 -2.72 12.32
N ILE A 19 -27.39 -1.92 13.35
CA ILE A 19 -26.17 -1.10 13.48
C ILE A 19 -24.93 -1.96 13.58
N LEU A 20 -24.95 -3.03 14.39
CA LEU A 20 -23.81 -3.95 14.53
C LEU A 20 -23.48 -4.65 13.22
N VAL A 21 -24.48 -5.09 12.46
CA VAL A 21 -24.27 -5.70 11.13
C VAL A 21 -23.66 -4.69 10.18
N TYR A 22 -24.15 -3.47 10.16
CA TYR A 22 -23.59 -2.41 9.30
C TYR A 22 -22.11 -2.14 9.63
N ILE A 23 -21.77 -1.99 10.91
CA ILE A 23 -20.37 -1.79 11.33
C ILE A 23 -19.49 -2.98 10.91
N GLY A 24 -19.99 -4.21 11.08
CA GLY A 24 -19.28 -5.42 10.67
C GLY A 24 -19.01 -5.45 9.16
N ILE A 25 -19.98 -5.09 8.34
CA ILE A 25 -19.82 -5.03 6.87
C ILE A 25 -18.78 -3.97 6.49
N VAL A 26 -18.88 -2.76 7.03
CA VAL A 26 -17.92 -1.68 6.73
C VAL A 26 -16.50 -2.08 7.12
N THR A 27 -16.33 -2.65 8.31
CA THR A 27 -15.03 -3.14 8.78
C THR A 27 -14.49 -4.24 7.87
N SER A 28 -15.34 -5.16 7.43
CA SER A 28 -14.94 -6.25 6.51
C SER A 28 -14.51 -5.72 5.14
N LEU A 29 -15.15 -4.68 4.63
CA LEU A 29 -14.78 -4.06 3.36
C LEU A 29 -13.44 -3.33 3.43
N GLU A 30 -13.10 -2.77 4.58
CA GLU A 30 -11.80 -2.11 4.79
C GLU A 30 -10.67 -3.11 5.02
N ARG A 31 -10.93 -4.23 5.67
CA ARG A 31 -9.94 -5.27 5.97
C ARG A 31 -9.17 -5.79 4.76
N PRO A 32 -9.79 -6.08 3.60
CA PRO A 32 -9.04 -6.58 2.46
C PRO A 32 -7.88 -5.67 2.02
N THR A 33 -8.03 -4.36 2.19
CA THR A 33 -6.98 -3.39 1.87
C THR A 33 -5.86 -3.42 2.92
N LEU A 34 -6.22 -3.58 4.21
CA LEU A 34 -5.28 -3.60 5.33
C LEU A 34 -4.61 -4.97 5.52
N SER A 35 -5.27 -6.06 5.11
CA SER A 35 -4.80 -7.43 5.31
C SER A 35 -3.98 -7.98 4.14
N ARG A 36 -3.83 -7.22 3.05
CA ARG A 36 -2.98 -7.66 1.94
C ARG A 36 -1.54 -7.72 2.40
N THR A 37 -0.93 -8.88 2.21
CA THR A 37 0.49 -9.06 2.47
C THR A 37 1.28 -8.23 1.47
N PRO A 38 2.18 -7.35 1.93
CA PRO A 38 3.05 -6.60 1.02
C PRO A 38 3.88 -7.55 0.15
N ILE A 39 4.16 -7.13 -1.07
CA ILE A 39 5.03 -7.88 -1.97
C ILE A 39 6.43 -7.98 -1.34
N SER A 40 7.04 -9.15 -1.36
CA SER A 40 8.39 -9.34 -0.84
C SER A 40 9.42 -8.62 -1.72
N LYS A 41 10.55 -8.24 -1.14
CA LYS A 41 11.62 -7.59 -1.89
C LYS A 41 12.14 -8.45 -3.04
N GLU A 42 12.15 -9.78 -2.90
CA GLU A 42 12.55 -10.70 -3.96
C GLU A 42 11.60 -10.63 -5.15
N ASN A 43 10.31 -10.57 -4.89
CA ASN A 43 9.29 -10.42 -5.95
C ASN A 43 9.38 -9.06 -6.62
N VAL A 44 9.64 -8.01 -5.86
CA VAL A 44 9.83 -6.65 -6.39
C VAL A 44 11.03 -6.60 -7.32
N ILE A 45 12.15 -7.20 -6.93
CA ILE A 45 13.34 -7.29 -7.77
C ILE A 45 13.03 -8.05 -9.08
N SER A 46 12.27 -9.14 -9.00
CA SER A 46 11.84 -9.90 -10.18
C SER A 46 11.00 -9.04 -11.13
N ILE A 47 10.10 -8.23 -10.61
CA ILE A 47 9.27 -7.31 -11.41
C ILE A 47 10.15 -6.33 -12.18
N VAL A 48 11.14 -5.74 -11.52
CA VAL A 48 12.07 -4.80 -12.16
C VAL A 48 12.91 -5.49 -13.23
N ILE A 49 13.42 -6.69 -12.96
CA ILE A 49 14.21 -7.48 -13.89
C ILE A 49 13.37 -7.79 -15.14
N ASP A 50 12.14 -8.25 -14.96
CA ASP A 50 11.24 -8.56 -16.08
C ASP A 50 10.91 -7.31 -16.91
N ASN A 51 10.69 -6.19 -16.26
CA ASN A 51 10.40 -4.93 -16.94
C ASN A 51 11.56 -4.46 -17.83
N ARG A 52 12.80 -4.69 -17.40
CA ARG A 52 14.00 -4.25 -18.12
C ARG A 52 14.67 -5.34 -18.94
N ASN A 53 14.14 -6.56 -18.95
CA ASN A 53 14.76 -7.72 -19.60
C ASN A 53 16.20 -7.97 -19.13
N LEU A 54 16.45 -7.81 -17.83
CA LEU A 54 17.77 -8.02 -17.25
C LEU A 54 18.03 -9.51 -17.00
N THR A 55 19.31 -9.86 -16.96
CA THR A 55 19.73 -11.22 -16.62
C THR A 55 19.71 -11.44 -15.11
N SER A 56 19.58 -12.70 -14.66
CA SER A 56 19.55 -13.02 -13.24
C SER A 56 20.86 -12.66 -12.51
N SER A 57 21.99 -12.60 -13.20
CA SER A 57 23.25 -12.17 -12.60
C SER A 57 23.27 -10.70 -12.19
N GLU A 58 22.41 -9.87 -12.76
CA GLU A 58 22.33 -8.45 -12.43
C GLU A 58 21.53 -8.19 -11.14
N ARG A 59 20.85 -9.20 -10.60
CA ARG A 59 20.08 -9.11 -9.34
C ARG A 59 20.93 -8.67 -8.14
N GLN A 60 22.20 -9.01 -8.13
CA GLN A 60 23.08 -8.73 -7.00
C GLN A 60 23.41 -7.24 -6.85
N ASP A 61 23.18 -6.46 -7.90
CA ASP A 61 23.44 -5.03 -7.91
C ASP A 61 22.25 -4.19 -7.45
N PHE A 62 21.15 -4.83 -7.04
CA PHE A 62 19.95 -4.15 -6.57
C PHE A 62 19.96 -3.92 -5.07
N VAL A 63 19.56 -2.72 -4.67
CA VAL A 63 19.28 -2.37 -3.27
C VAL A 63 17.82 -2.03 -3.14
N THR A 64 17.16 -2.59 -2.13
CA THR A 64 15.74 -2.34 -1.87
C THR A 64 15.54 -1.61 -0.55
N GLU A 65 14.62 -0.66 -0.53
CA GLU A 65 14.26 0.12 0.63
C GLU A 65 12.74 0.39 0.60
N PHE A 66 12.08 0.32 1.76
CA PHE A 66 10.66 0.60 1.84
C PHE A 66 10.46 2.08 2.16
N VAL A 67 9.68 2.78 1.32
CA VAL A 67 9.47 4.22 1.44
C VAL A 67 8.02 4.60 1.16
N HIS A 68 7.64 5.82 1.55
CA HIS A 68 6.39 6.44 1.16
C HIS A 68 6.68 7.50 0.11
N ILE A 69 6.03 7.42 -1.04
CA ILE A 69 6.14 8.41 -2.11
C ILE A 69 4.83 9.20 -2.24
N LYS A 70 4.95 10.51 -2.29
CA LYS A 70 3.80 11.40 -2.53
C LYS A 70 3.54 11.58 -4.02
N GLY A 71 2.34 11.99 -4.38
CA GLY A 71 1.94 12.16 -5.76
C GLY A 71 2.86 13.07 -6.58
N ASN A 72 3.49 14.08 -5.97
CA ASN A 72 4.44 14.96 -6.64
C ASN A 72 5.84 14.35 -6.84
N GLY A 73 6.08 13.14 -6.35
CA GLY A 73 7.35 12.44 -6.47
C GLY A 73 8.27 12.53 -5.26
N SER A 74 7.96 13.34 -4.27
CA SER A 74 8.79 13.38 -3.05
C SER A 74 8.60 12.10 -2.23
N PHE A 75 9.70 11.53 -1.72
CA PHE A 75 9.63 10.29 -0.98
C PHE A 75 10.31 10.40 0.39
N TYR A 76 9.81 9.59 1.31
CA TYR A 76 10.12 9.66 2.74
C TYR A 76 10.38 8.28 3.30
N GLU A 77 11.13 8.22 4.42
CA GLU A 77 11.30 6.97 5.15
C GLU A 77 9.95 6.37 5.53
N SER A 78 9.86 5.06 5.47
CA SER A 78 8.70 4.32 5.93
C SER A 78 9.12 2.97 6.48
N ASP A 79 8.17 2.30 7.16
CA ASP A 79 8.36 0.98 7.72
C ASP A 79 7.27 0.05 7.16
N LEU A 80 7.69 -1.10 6.65
CA LEU A 80 6.80 -2.11 6.12
C LEU A 80 5.71 -2.52 7.10
N ASN A 81 6.02 -2.53 8.40
CA ASN A 81 5.11 -3.01 9.44
C ASN A 81 4.18 -1.95 9.99
N SER A 82 4.56 -0.68 9.96
CA SER A 82 3.82 0.41 10.64
C SER A 82 3.27 1.47 9.69
N ASN A 83 3.68 1.48 8.41
CA ASN A 83 3.22 2.43 7.40
C ASN A 83 3.37 3.90 7.84
N TYR A 84 4.36 4.22 8.67
CA TYR A 84 4.60 5.59 9.05
C TYR A 84 5.33 6.35 7.94
N VAL A 85 5.25 7.68 7.98
CA VAL A 85 5.98 8.58 7.09
C VAL A 85 7.00 9.32 7.91
N GLY A 86 8.26 9.04 7.67
CA GLY A 86 9.38 9.58 8.44
C GLY A 86 10.10 10.72 7.73
N ARG A 87 11.43 10.66 7.73
CA ARG A 87 12.29 11.72 7.20
C ARG A 87 12.21 11.81 5.67
N TYR A 88 12.24 13.02 5.13
CA TYR A 88 12.34 13.27 3.70
C TYR A 88 13.68 12.71 3.15
N LEU A 89 13.59 11.96 2.05
CA LEU A 89 14.75 11.30 1.43
C LEU A 89 15.14 11.89 0.07
N GLY A 90 14.20 12.42 -0.68
CA GLY A 90 14.49 12.97 -2.00
C GLY A 90 13.24 13.15 -2.86
N ASP A 91 13.46 13.47 -4.12
CA ASP A 91 12.40 13.66 -5.12
C ASP A 91 12.62 12.73 -6.31
N SER A 92 11.52 12.18 -6.82
CA SER A 92 11.47 11.44 -8.08
C SER A 92 10.48 12.10 -9.03
N HIS A 93 10.24 11.48 -10.18
CA HIS A 93 9.17 11.94 -11.07
C HIS A 93 7.80 11.77 -10.39
N PRO A 94 6.80 12.60 -10.73
CA PRO A 94 5.45 12.44 -10.20
C PRO A 94 4.95 11.01 -10.42
N THR A 95 4.18 10.52 -9.44
CA THR A 95 3.64 9.16 -9.50
C THR A 95 2.55 9.05 -10.56
N ILE A 96 2.29 7.81 -10.99
CA ILE A 96 1.13 7.50 -11.80
C ILE A 96 -0.13 7.96 -11.06
N ASN A 97 -1.04 8.58 -11.77
CA ASN A 97 -2.30 9.13 -11.22
C ASN A 97 -2.11 10.22 -10.17
N ASN A 98 -0.91 10.73 -9.99
CA ASN A 98 -0.59 11.78 -9.01
C ASN A 98 -1.12 11.42 -7.60
N ALA A 99 -0.88 10.19 -7.19
CA ALA A 99 -1.35 9.63 -5.92
C ALA A 99 -0.20 9.25 -5.00
N ASN A 100 -0.51 9.10 -3.71
CA ASN A 100 0.45 8.65 -2.71
C ASN A 100 0.49 7.14 -2.62
N TYR A 101 1.69 6.58 -2.43
CA TYR A 101 1.89 5.13 -2.34
C TYR A 101 2.90 4.77 -1.26
N PHE A 102 2.73 3.61 -0.65
CA PHE A 102 3.81 2.92 0.07
C PHE A 102 4.46 1.97 -0.90
N VAL A 103 5.76 2.13 -1.14
CA VAL A 103 6.45 1.46 -2.25
C VAL A 103 7.78 0.86 -1.82
N TRP A 104 8.25 -0.09 -2.63
CA TRP A 104 9.64 -0.52 -2.61
C TRP A 104 10.46 0.37 -3.54
N LYS A 105 11.46 1.02 -2.98
CA LYS A 105 12.47 1.75 -3.76
C LYS A 105 13.55 0.74 -4.16
N VAL A 106 13.62 0.42 -5.43
CA VAL A 106 14.58 -0.54 -5.99
C VAL A 106 15.64 0.22 -6.77
N THR A 107 16.88 0.20 -6.28
CA THR A 107 18.00 0.89 -6.93
C THR A 107 18.87 -0.11 -7.65
N ASP A 108 19.02 0.09 -8.96
CA ASP A 108 19.96 -0.64 -9.80
C ASP A 108 21.27 0.14 -9.80
N LYS A 109 22.23 -0.32 -9.01
CA LYS A 109 23.52 0.35 -8.89
C LYS A 109 24.35 0.28 -10.15
N LYS A 110 24.22 -0.79 -10.90
CA LYS A 110 25.00 -1.00 -12.12
C LYS A 110 24.63 -0.02 -13.21
N ASN A 111 23.32 0.20 -13.39
CA ASN A 111 22.79 1.09 -14.43
C ASN A 111 22.40 2.47 -13.92
N ASN A 112 22.58 2.71 -12.60
CA ASN A 112 22.28 3.97 -11.93
C ASN A 112 20.82 4.40 -12.16
N PHE A 113 19.88 3.50 -11.89
CA PHE A 113 18.46 3.70 -12.10
C PHE A 113 17.67 3.29 -10.86
N THR A 114 16.61 4.01 -10.53
CA THR A 114 15.77 3.71 -9.36
C THR A 114 14.32 3.58 -9.79
N TYR A 115 13.66 2.54 -9.28
CA TYR A 115 12.24 2.25 -9.50
C TYR A 115 11.48 2.33 -8.18
N PHE A 116 10.26 2.82 -8.24
CA PHE A 116 9.35 2.79 -7.12
C PHE A 116 8.18 1.87 -7.46
N VAL A 117 8.07 0.76 -6.74
CA VAL A 117 7.12 -0.32 -7.03
C VAL A 117 6.08 -0.38 -5.92
N ASP A 118 4.80 -0.29 -6.28
CA ASP A 118 3.70 -0.39 -5.33
C ASP A 118 3.79 -1.72 -4.57
N ASN A 119 3.75 -1.64 -3.23
CA ASN A 119 3.91 -2.81 -2.39
C ASN A 119 2.70 -3.75 -2.39
N LEU A 120 1.58 -3.33 -2.96
CA LEU A 120 0.35 -4.13 -2.99
C LEU A 120 0.10 -4.83 -4.32
N ASN A 121 0.34 -4.16 -5.45
CA ASN A 121 0.03 -4.70 -6.78
C ASN A 121 1.24 -4.88 -7.68
N GLY A 122 2.43 -4.46 -7.26
CA GLY A 122 3.66 -4.60 -8.04
C GLY A 122 3.78 -3.65 -9.23
N GLU A 123 2.94 -2.63 -9.33
CA GLU A 123 3.02 -1.64 -10.39
C GLU A 123 4.18 -0.68 -10.15
N ILE A 124 4.95 -0.36 -11.18
CA ILE A 124 5.98 0.67 -11.13
C ILE A 124 5.28 2.03 -11.20
N VAL A 125 5.29 2.78 -10.10
CA VAL A 125 4.52 4.04 -9.97
C VAL A 125 5.38 5.27 -10.21
N SER A 126 6.70 5.15 -10.15
CA SER A 126 7.63 6.23 -10.44
C SER A 126 9.03 5.68 -10.69
N GLU A 127 9.91 6.51 -11.22
CA GLU A 127 11.30 6.13 -11.50
C GLU A 127 12.22 7.34 -11.51
N ILE A 128 13.51 7.10 -11.27
CA ILE A 128 14.59 8.09 -11.41
C ILE A 128 15.67 7.48 -12.28
N SER A 129 16.01 8.15 -13.32
CA SER A 129 17.12 7.76 -14.22
C SER A 129 18.44 8.39 -13.81
#